data_73b84b617393a0b27b1b139c2a208d54
#
_entry.id   73b84b617393a0b27b1b139c2a208d54
#
_cell.length_a   1.000
_cell.length_b   1.000
_cell.length_c   1.000
_cell.angle_alpha   90.00
_cell.angle_beta   90.00
_cell.angle_gamma   90.00
#
_symmetry.space_group_name_H-M   'P 1'
#
loop_
_entity.id
_entity.type
_entity.pdbx_description
1 polymer ?
#
loop_
_entity_poly.entity_id
_entity_poly.type
_entity_poly.pdbx_seq_one_letter_code
_entity_poly.pdbx_strand_id
1 'polypeptide(L)'
;DALQVYLPAKRKQTPSGWLAFNAPCCEHNGTTPDTRQRGGLIANADEGVSYHCFNCGFKTSWRIGRNISYKMKKFMRWLNVPDDIITKLALQALQTKTDTVGYKSIISLPKFETKQLPPKSKPIHEWATYKELEPSGMDPNLFKVLEYIMERKMTLNDYEFYWSPEVGFRDRLIIPFYYREKIVGYTARKTVESKVKYLSEQQPGYVFNIDEQNDDRKYVIAVEGPIDAIAIDGVALLGSEVKELQTA
;
A
#
# COMPACT_ATOMS: atom_id res chain seq x y z
N ASP A 1 5.50 12.74 17.21
CA ASP A 1 4.86 12.67 18.55
C ASP A 1 3.55 11.92 18.53
N ALA A 2 2.68 12.09 17.52
CA ALA A 2 1.34 11.48 17.50
C ALA A 2 1.33 9.95 17.59
N LEU A 3 2.34 9.26 17.06
CA LEU A 3 2.44 7.79 17.11
C LEU A 3 2.97 7.27 18.46
N GLN A 4 3.62 8.10 19.26
CA GLN A 4 4.27 7.65 20.50
C GLN A 4 3.30 7.04 21.52
N VAL A 5 2.06 7.52 21.55
CA VAL A 5 1.02 7.04 22.47
C VAL A 5 0.50 5.64 22.12
N TYR A 6 0.68 5.23 20.86
CA TYR A 6 0.25 3.92 20.37
C TYR A 6 1.38 2.88 20.35
N LEU A 7 2.62 3.28 20.64
CA LEU A 7 3.73 2.34 20.72
C LEU A 7 3.59 1.44 21.95
N PRO A 8 4.02 0.17 21.88
CA PRO A 8 4.01 -0.75 23.02
C PRO A 8 4.66 -0.14 24.26
N ALA A 9 4.07 -0.35 25.44
CA ALA A 9 4.59 0.21 26.69
C ALA A 9 6.01 -0.30 27.01
N LYS A 10 6.29 -1.57 26.71
CA LYS A 10 7.61 -2.19 26.87
C LYS A 10 8.50 -1.82 25.68
N ARG A 11 9.27 -0.76 25.82
CA ARG A 11 10.18 -0.26 24.79
C ARG A 11 11.52 0.15 25.40
N LYS A 12 12.59 0.11 24.58
CA LYS A 12 13.94 0.46 24.96
C LYS A 12 14.54 1.41 23.93
N GLN A 13 15.15 2.48 24.39
CA GLN A 13 15.94 3.36 23.51
C GLN A 13 17.34 2.80 23.31
N THR A 14 17.77 2.71 22.05
CA THR A 14 19.14 2.30 21.71
C THR A 14 20.07 3.52 21.69
N PRO A 15 21.41 3.32 21.82
CA PRO A 15 22.37 4.42 21.71
C PRO A 15 22.32 5.19 20.39
N SER A 16 21.85 4.56 19.31
CA SER A 16 21.66 5.16 17.99
C SER A 16 20.31 5.87 17.81
N GLY A 17 19.55 6.08 18.89
CA GLY A 17 18.29 6.84 18.89
C GLY A 17 17.05 6.04 18.51
N TRP A 18 17.15 4.75 18.19
CA TRP A 18 15.97 3.92 17.88
C TRP A 18 15.20 3.54 19.14
N LEU A 19 13.89 3.53 19.03
CA LEU A 19 13.00 2.93 20.02
C LEU A 19 12.73 1.49 19.61
N ALA A 20 13.28 0.54 20.37
CA ALA A 20 13.09 -0.90 20.17
C ALA A 20 11.90 -1.40 20.99
N PHE A 21 10.99 -2.16 20.36
CA PHE A 21 9.82 -2.76 20.97
C PHE A 21 9.41 -4.04 20.25
N ASN A 22 8.50 -4.82 20.83
CA ASN A 22 7.99 -6.02 20.18
C ASN A 22 7.26 -5.64 18.90
N ALA A 23 7.73 -6.16 17.76
CA ALA A 23 7.25 -5.79 16.43
C ALA A 23 5.81 -6.25 16.20
N PRO A 24 4.84 -5.37 15.93
CA PRO A 24 3.45 -5.75 15.69
C PRO A 24 3.22 -6.41 14.32
N CYS A 25 4.19 -6.29 13.40
CA CYS A 25 4.08 -6.76 12.02
C CYS A 25 4.41 -8.24 11.83
N CYS A 26 5.01 -8.92 12.80
CA CYS A 26 5.55 -10.27 12.62
C CYS A 26 4.48 -11.31 12.29
N GLU A 27 3.39 -11.33 13.05
CA GLU A 27 2.26 -12.25 12.82
C GLU A 27 1.61 -12.04 11.45
N HIS A 28 1.54 -10.79 11.01
CA HIS A 28 0.96 -10.42 9.72
C HIS A 28 1.86 -10.75 8.52
N ASN A 29 3.15 -11.02 8.76
CA ASN A 29 4.13 -11.39 7.73
C ASN A 29 4.57 -12.86 7.86
N GLY A 30 3.72 -13.72 8.40
CA GLY A 30 3.94 -15.17 8.45
C GLY A 30 5.07 -15.61 9.40
N THR A 31 5.44 -14.77 10.37
CA THR A 31 6.41 -15.11 11.41
C THR A 31 5.75 -15.17 12.77
N THR A 32 6.41 -15.83 13.74
CA THR A 32 5.93 -15.87 15.13
C THR A 32 5.94 -14.49 15.77
N PRO A 33 5.06 -14.22 16.76
CA PRO A 33 5.04 -12.97 17.51
C PRO A 33 6.43 -12.59 18.01
N ASP A 34 6.78 -11.32 17.88
CA ASP A 34 8.08 -10.83 18.38
C ASP A 34 8.04 -10.63 19.90
N THR A 35 8.86 -11.39 20.61
CA THR A 35 9.05 -11.26 22.06
C THR A 35 10.40 -10.65 22.46
N ARG A 36 11.24 -10.33 21.45
CA ARG A 36 12.65 -9.91 21.65
C ARG A 36 12.91 -8.44 21.30
N GLN A 37 11.85 -7.64 21.13
CA GLN A 37 11.95 -6.21 20.79
C GLN A 37 12.76 -5.96 19.51
N ARG A 38 12.47 -6.70 18.44
CA ARG A 38 13.16 -6.58 17.14
C ARG A 38 12.50 -5.56 16.19
N GLY A 39 11.38 -4.96 16.58
CA GLY A 39 10.83 -3.77 15.93
C GLY A 39 11.58 -2.53 16.39
N GLY A 40 12.07 -1.73 15.45
CA GLY A 40 12.72 -0.46 15.71
C GLY A 40 11.99 0.69 15.04
N LEU A 41 11.77 1.77 15.76
CA LEU A 41 11.24 3.03 15.24
C LEU A 41 12.20 4.16 15.58
N ILE A 42 12.51 4.99 14.60
CA ILE A 42 13.26 6.23 14.79
C ILE A 42 12.43 7.40 14.27
N ALA A 43 12.39 8.48 15.03
CA ALA A 43 11.73 9.71 14.64
C ALA A 43 12.73 10.86 14.74
N ASN A 44 12.84 11.61 13.64
CA ASN A 44 13.60 12.85 13.59
C ASN A 44 12.60 13.99 13.28
N ALA A 45 12.64 15.05 14.08
CA ALA A 45 11.72 16.19 13.93
C ALA A 45 11.80 16.82 12.54
N ASP A 46 12.96 16.82 11.91
CA ASP A 46 13.22 17.48 10.62
C ASP A 46 13.10 16.53 9.42
N GLU A 47 13.11 15.21 9.63
CA GLU A 47 13.12 14.23 8.55
C GLU A 47 11.85 13.38 8.48
N GLY A 48 11.24 13.08 9.63
CA GLY A 48 10.05 12.24 9.71
C GLY A 48 10.23 11.00 10.59
N VAL A 49 9.64 9.86 10.19
CA VAL A 49 9.65 8.62 10.98
C VAL A 49 9.99 7.42 10.10
N SER A 50 10.83 6.53 10.62
CA SER A 50 11.17 5.27 9.96
C SER A 50 10.98 4.10 10.92
N TYR A 51 10.46 3.00 10.40
CA TYR A 51 10.27 1.75 11.12
C TYR A 51 10.94 0.59 10.38
N HIS A 52 11.60 -0.28 11.13
CA HIS A 52 12.18 -1.51 10.61
C HIS A 52 11.99 -2.65 11.61
N CYS A 53 11.50 -3.79 11.13
CA CYS A 53 11.47 -5.04 11.89
C CYS A 53 12.65 -5.95 11.49
N PHE A 54 13.56 -6.19 12.44
CA PHE A 54 14.71 -7.08 12.24
C PHE A 54 14.35 -8.58 12.30
N ASN A 55 13.08 -8.91 12.50
CA ASN A 55 12.59 -10.30 12.49
C ASN A 55 11.99 -10.67 11.13
N CYS A 56 10.91 -9.99 10.73
CA CYS A 56 10.19 -10.30 9.48
C CYS A 56 10.64 -9.45 8.29
N GLY A 57 11.57 -8.49 8.50
CA GLY A 57 12.07 -7.62 7.43
C GLY A 57 11.14 -6.49 6.99
N PHE A 58 9.95 -6.36 7.60
CA PHE A 58 9.02 -5.29 7.25
C PHE A 58 9.63 -3.91 7.51
N LYS A 59 9.53 -3.02 6.52
CA LYS A 59 10.04 -1.65 6.57
C LYS A 59 9.00 -0.69 6.08
N THR A 60 8.90 0.46 6.74
CA THR A 60 8.09 1.59 6.28
C THR A 60 8.64 2.90 6.81
N SER A 61 8.44 3.98 6.08
CA SER A 61 8.85 5.32 6.52
C SER A 61 7.86 6.36 6.04
N TRP A 62 7.87 7.50 6.71
CA TRP A 62 7.21 8.71 6.27
C TRP A 62 8.15 9.89 6.48
N ARG A 63 8.27 10.77 5.49
CA ARG A 63 9.05 12.01 5.54
C ARG A 63 8.15 13.22 5.49
N ILE A 64 8.58 14.29 6.14
CA ILE A 64 7.91 15.58 6.11
C ILE A 64 7.75 16.03 4.65
N GLY A 65 6.55 16.51 4.29
CA GLY A 65 6.22 16.91 2.93
C GLY A 65 5.85 15.76 1.98
N ARG A 66 5.76 14.53 2.47
CA ARG A 66 5.32 13.36 1.68
C ARG A 66 3.99 12.82 2.19
N ASN A 67 3.23 12.20 1.31
CA ASN A 67 2.02 11.46 1.67
C ASN A 67 2.36 10.29 2.58
N ILE A 68 1.44 9.91 3.46
CA ILE A 68 1.58 8.69 4.26
C ILE A 68 1.28 7.50 3.36
N SER A 69 2.28 6.63 3.17
CA SER A 69 2.18 5.44 2.32
C SER A 69 1.18 4.41 2.87
N TYR A 70 0.67 3.55 1.99
CA TYR A 70 -0.18 2.41 2.39
C TYR A 70 0.51 1.52 3.44
N LYS A 71 1.81 1.22 3.25
CA LYS A 71 2.61 0.44 4.23
C LYS A 71 2.66 1.13 5.59
N MET A 72 2.78 2.46 5.63
CA MET A 72 2.77 3.20 6.88
C MET A 72 1.38 3.20 7.53
N LYS A 73 0.30 3.38 6.77
CA LYS A 73 -1.08 3.27 7.29
C LYS A 73 -1.34 1.88 7.89
N LYS A 74 -0.85 0.83 7.23
CA LYS A 74 -0.94 -0.54 7.70
C LYS A 74 -0.18 -0.75 9.01
N PHE A 75 1.05 -0.25 9.09
CA PHE A 75 1.83 -0.28 10.32
C PHE A 75 1.10 0.42 11.48
N MET A 76 0.47 1.57 11.22
CA MET A 76 -0.34 2.27 12.22
C MET A 76 -1.53 1.44 12.69
N ARG A 77 -2.25 0.75 11.78
CA ARG A 77 -3.33 -0.18 12.16
C ARG A 77 -2.82 -1.33 13.04
N TRP A 78 -1.66 -1.90 12.75
CA TRP A 78 -1.04 -2.91 13.59
C TRP A 78 -0.61 -2.40 14.97
N LEU A 79 -0.40 -1.11 15.11
CA LEU A 79 -0.22 -0.43 16.40
C LEU A 79 -1.55 -0.06 17.08
N ASN A 80 -2.69 -0.50 16.53
CA ASN A 80 -4.05 -0.15 17.00
C ASN A 80 -4.34 1.37 16.96
N VAL A 81 -3.76 2.09 16.01
CA VAL A 81 -4.13 3.49 15.75
C VAL A 81 -5.52 3.50 15.09
N PRO A 82 -6.50 4.23 15.62
CA PRO A 82 -7.83 4.34 15.02
C PRO A 82 -7.80 4.93 13.61
N ASP A 83 -8.67 4.46 12.71
CA ASP A 83 -8.67 4.88 11.30
C ASP A 83 -8.98 6.36 11.10
N ASP A 84 -9.78 6.98 11.98
CA ASP A 84 -10.02 8.42 12.00
C ASP A 84 -8.73 9.21 12.29
N ILE A 85 -7.90 8.72 13.21
CA ILE A 85 -6.59 9.30 13.52
C ILE A 85 -5.62 9.11 12.35
N ILE A 86 -5.60 7.93 11.72
CA ILE A 86 -4.79 7.67 10.52
C ILE A 86 -5.18 8.64 9.40
N THR A 87 -6.47 8.83 9.17
CA THR A 87 -6.99 9.77 8.17
C THR A 87 -6.60 11.20 8.50
N LYS A 88 -6.72 11.61 9.76
CA LYS A 88 -6.30 12.94 10.23
C LYS A 88 -4.81 13.19 10.00
N LEU A 89 -3.96 12.21 10.32
CA LEU A 89 -2.52 12.29 10.10
C LEU A 89 -2.19 12.37 8.60
N ALA A 90 -2.91 11.62 7.75
CA ALA A 90 -2.73 11.67 6.31
C ALA A 90 -3.10 13.06 5.74
N LEU A 91 -4.18 13.67 6.21
CA LEU A 91 -4.56 15.03 5.83
C LEU A 91 -3.54 16.07 6.32
N GLN A 92 -3.02 15.94 7.53
CA GLN A 92 -1.96 16.81 8.05
C GLN A 92 -0.67 16.69 7.23
N ALA A 93 -0.29 15.47 6.83
CA ALA A 93 0.87 15.25 5.98
C ALA A 93 0.73 15.94 4.61
N LEU A 94 -0.50 15.95 4.05
CA LEU A 94 -0.81 16.69 2.82
C LEU A 94 -0.68 18.22 3.01
N GLN A 95 -1.14 18.76 4.13
CA GLN A 95 -1.02 20.18 4.44
C GLN A 95 0.46 20.60 4.59
N THR A 96 1.25 19.82 5.33
CA THR A 96 2.69 20.09 5.51
C THR A 96 3.44 20.06 4.15
N LYS A 97 2.99 19.23 3.21
CA LYS A 97 3.52 19.22 1.84
C LYS A 97 3.27 20.53 1.11
N THR A 98 2.12 21.16 1.33
CA THR A 98 1.77 22.43 0.70
C THR A 98 2.63 23.58 1.25
N ASP A 99 2.97 23.55 2.53
CA ASP A 99 3.73 24.60 3.23
C ASP A 99 5.24 24.50 2.98
N THR A 100 5.78 23.29 2.75
CA THR A 100 7.21 23.07 2.48
C THR A 100 7.60 23.32 1.02
N VAL A 101 6.66 23.35 0.09
CA VAL A 101 6.92 23.63 -1.33
C VAL A 101 6.98 25.15 -1.61
N GLY A 102 7.90 25.85 -0.95
CA GLY A 102 8.33 27.19 -1.36
C GLY A 102 9.19 27.20 -2.65
N TYR A 103 9.49 26.06 -3.24
CA TYR A 103 10.12 25.93 -4.54
C TYR A 103 9.07 25.74 -5.62
N LYS A 104 8.81 26.78 -6.37
CA LYS A 104 8.09 26.70 -7.66
C LYS A 104 8.85 25.79 -8.61
N SER A 105 8.61 24.49 -8.55
CA SER A 105 8.87 23.65 -9.69
C SER A 105 7.81 23.99 -10.74
N ILE A 106 8.23 24.45 -11.89
CA ILE A 106 7.40 24.75 -13.09
C ILE A 106 6.82 23.43 -13.68
N ILE A 107 7.04 22.32 -13.04
CA ILE A 107 6.48 21.02 -13.43
C ILE A 107 5.02 21.01 -13.00
N SER A 108 4.12 21.17 -13.94
CA SER A 108 2.70 20.92 -13.71
C SER A 108 2.53 19.43 -13.46
N LEU A 109 2.34 19.06 -12.20
CA LEU A 109 2.06 17.66 -11.85
C LEU A 109 0.82 17.18 -12.60
N PRO A 110 0.82 15.94 -13.11
CA PRO A 110 -0.32 15.40 -13.83
C PRO A 110 -1.57 15.44 -12.94
N LYS A 111 -2.70 15.79 -13.53
CA LYS A 111 -4.01 15.79 -12.87
C LYS A 111 -4.79 14.59 -13.36
N PHE A 112 -5.22 13.76 -12.44
CA PHE A 112 -6.08 12.62 -12.73
C PHE A 112 -7.45 12.82 -12.09
N GLU A 113 -8.48 12.41 -12.81
CA GLU A 113 -9.85 12.38 -12.30
C GLU A 113 -10.03 11.20 -11.36
N THR A 114 -10.86 11.38 -10.33
CA THR A 114 -11.27 10.26 -9.48
C THR A 114 -12.17 9.33 -10.28
N LYS A 115 -11.87 8.02 -10.22
CA LYS A 115 -12.64 6.96 -10.88
C LYS A 115 -13.26 6.05 -9.82
N GLN A 116 -14.37 5.43 -10.20
CA GLN A 116 -15.02 4.44 -9.36
C GLN A 116 -14.52 3.04 -9.71
N LEU A 117 -14.37 2.20 -8.71
CA LEU A 117 -14.16 0.78 -8.92
C LEU A 117 -15.43 0.11 -9.46
N PRO A 118 -15.32 -1.10 -10.02
CA PRO A 118 -16.48 -1.89 -10.41
C PRO A 118 -17.54 -1.95 -9.31
N PRO A 119 -18.83 -2.04 -9.65
CA PRO A 119 -19.90 -2.04 -8.66
C PRO A 119 -19.67 -3.09 -7.55
N LYS A 120 -20.06 -2.77 -6.33
CA LYS A 120 -19.92 -3.61 -5.12
C LYS A 120 -18.48 -4.04 -4.82
N SER A 121 -17.47 -3.39 -5.39
CA SER A 121 -16.08 -3.64 -5.04
C SER A 121 -15.80 -3.22 -3.60
N LYS A 122 -15.12 -4.11 -2.85
CA LYS A 122 -14.62 -3.84 -1.50
C LYS A 122 -13.22 -4.40 -1.34
N PRO A 123 -12.41 -3.85 -0.45
CA PRO A 123 -11.14 -4.45 -0.07
C PRO A 123 -11.31 -5.92 0.30
N ILE A 124 -10.40 -6.78 -0.16
CA ILE A 124 -10.54 -8.23 0.08
C ILE A 124 -10.56 -8.55 1.58
N HIS A 125 -9.82 -7.83 2.39
CA HIS A 125 -9.81 -8.04 3.84
C HIS A 125 -11.18 -7.76 4.50
N GLU A 126 -12.02 -6.91 3.93
CA GLU A 126 -13.38 -6.69 4.42
C GLU A 126 -14.30 -7.89 4.17
N TRP A 127 -14.08 -8.61 3.06
CA TRP A 127 -14.80 -9.86 2.78
C TRP A 127 -14.37 -10.99 3.71
N ALA A 128 -13.11 -10.97 4.16
CA ALA A 128 -12.55 -11.98 5.07
C ALA A 128 -12.96 -11.75 6.54
N THR A 129 -13.34 -10.53 6.93
CA THR A 129 -13.77 -10.19 8.30
C THR A 129 -15.22 -10.54 8.58
N TYR A 130 -16.03 -10.79 7.56
CA TYR A 130 -17.40 -11.27 7.76
C TYR A 130 -17.39 -12.76 8.10
N LYS A 131 -17.30 -13.02 9.40
CA LYS A 131 -17.60 -14.28 10.11
C LYS A 131 -17.16 -15.58 9.41
N GLU A 132 -16.21 -16.20 10.07
CA GLU A 132 -15.92 -17.63 9.93
C GLU A 132 -15.44 -18.02 8.55
N LEU A 133 -14.15 -17.83 8.37
CA LEU A 133 -13.35 -18.46 7.31
C LEU A 133 -13.37 -19.99 7.44
N GLU A 134 -14.58 -20.57 7.50
CA GLU A 134 -14.75 -21.93 7.03
C GLU A 134 -14.70 -21.86 5.50
N PRO A 135 -13.89 -22.70 4.83
CA PRO A 135 -13.89 -22.78 3.37
C PRO A 135 -15.29 -23.02 2.78
N SER A 136 -16.22 -23.56 3.57
CA SER A 136 -17.63 -23.82 3.23
C SER A 136 -18.50 -22.56 3.12
N GLY A 137 -18.08 -21.43 3.64
CA GLY A 137 -18.85 -20.16 3.63
C GLY A 137 -18.33 -19.08 2.70
N MET A 138 -17.15 -19.24 2.12
CA MET A 138 -16.54 -18.26 1.20
C MET A 138 -17.08 -18.45 -0.22
N ASP A 139 -17.31 -17.33 -0.94
CA ASP A 139 -17.62 -17.38 -2.37
C ASP A 139 -16.48 -18.10 -3.12
N PRO A 140 -16.77 -19.16 -3.92
CA PRO A 140 -15.75 -19.92 -4.63
C PRO A 140 -14.92 -19.08 -5.60
N ASN A 141 -15.44 -17.96 -6.10
CA ASN A 141 -14.68 -17.08 -6.99
C ASN A 141 -13.73 -16.20 -6.17
N LEU A 142 -14.12 -15.74 -4.99
CA LEU A 142 -13.22 -15.04 -4.07
C LEU A 142 -12.07 -15.97 -3.65
N PHE A 143 -12.36 -17.24 -3.37
CA PHE A 143 -11.34 -18.23 -3.03
C PHE A 143 -10.29 -18.35 -4.15
N LYS A 144 -10.70 -18.46 -5.43
CA LYS A 144 -9.80 -18.48 -6.58
C LYS A 144 -8.95 -17.21 -6.72
N VAL A 145 -9.52 -16.05 -6.34
CA VAL A 145 -8.76 -14.79 -6.33
C VAL A 145 -7.68 -14.81 -5.25
N LEU A 146 -7.98 -15.37 -4.08
CA LEU A 146 -6.99 -15.53 -3.00
C LEU A 146 -5.91 -16.54 -3.38
N GLU A 147 -6.27 -17.70 -3.97
CA GLU A 147 -5.31 -18.66 -4.51
C GLU A 147 -4.36 -18.00 -5.51
N TYR A 148 -4.90 -17.21 -6.45
CA TYR A 148 -4.10 -16.49 -7.43
C TYR A 148 -3.09 -15.53 -6.78
N ILE A 149 -3.48 -14.80 -5.73
CA ILE A 149 -2.57 -13.91 -4.97
C ILE A 149 -1.44 -14.75 -4.35
N MET A 150 -1.76 -15.89 -3.75
CA MET A 150 -0.79 -16.79 -3.12
C MET A 150 0.16 -17.45 -4.16
N GLU A 151 -0.35 -17.89 -5.30
CA GLU A 151 0.46 -18.43 -6.41
C GLU A 151 1.47 -17.41 -6.92
N ARG A 152 1.11 -16.13 -6.90
CA ARG A 152 2.02 -15.02 -7.22
C ARG A 152 2.99 -14.66 -6.10
N LYS A 153 3.01 -15.44 -5.01
CA LYS A 153 3.83 -15.21 -3.81
C LYS A 153 3.59 -13.83 -3.18
N MET A 154 2.39 -13.30 -3.38
CA MET A 154 1.92 -12.07 -2.76
C MET A 154 1.01 -12.38 -1.58
N THR A 155 0.83 -11.38 -0.72
CA THR A 155 -0.09 -11.41 0.41
C THR A 155 -1.03 -10.23 0.34
N LEU A 156 -2.14 -10.25 1.08
CA LEU A 156 -3.04 -9.10 1.23
C LEU A 156 -2.36 -7.91 1.91
N ASN A 157 -1.12 -8.12 2.36
CA ASN A 157 -0.29 -7.10 2.99
C ASN A 157 0.54 -6.30 2.00
N ASP A 158 0.75 -6.80 0.80
CA ASP A 158 1.62 -6.15 -0.18
C ASP A 158 0.92 -5.00 -0.89
N TYR A 159 -0.42 -5.10 -1.05
CA TYR A 159 -1.24 -4.07 -1.68
C TYR A 159 -2.69 -4.15 -1.21
N GLU A 160 -3.45 -3.06 -1.32
CA GLU A 160 -4.88 -3.04 -1.03
C GLU A 160 -5.68 -3.60 -2.22
N PHE A 161 -5.81 -4.92 -2.26
CA PHE A 161 -6.57 -5.63 -3.28
C PHE A 161 -8.06 -5.56 -3.03
N TYR A 162 -8.83 -5.48 -4.12
CA TYR A 162 -10.29 -5.45 -4.10
C TYR A 162 -10.87 -6.66 -4.82
N TRP A 163 -12.09 -6.98 -4.46
CA TRP A 163 -12.90 -7.97 -5.14
C TRP A 163 -14.36 -7.50 -5.24
N SER A 164 -15.09 -8.00 -6.25
CA SER A 164 -16.50 -7.72 -6.48
C SER A 164 -17.25 -8.99 -6.87
N PRO A 165 -18.44 -9.26 -6.29
CA PRO A 165 -19.29 -10.39 -6.66
C PRO A 165 -20.02 -10.17 -7.99
N GLU A 166 -19.92 -8.99 -8.61
CA GLU A 166 -20.63 -8.66 -9.84
C GLU A 166 -20.22 -9.52 -11.02
N VAL A 167 -21.19 -9.84 -11.86
CA VAL A 167 -20.98 -10.58 -13.10
C VAL A 167 -19.95 -9.85 -13.96
N GLY A 168 -18.91 -10.55 -14.39
CA GLY A 168 -17.79 -9.97 -15.13
C GLY A 168 -16.59 -9.58 -14.28
N PHE A 169 -16.75 -9.43 -12.95
CA PHE A 169 -15.67 -9.12 -12.02
C PHE A 169 -15.44 -10.16 -10.95
N ARG A 170 -16.39 -11.06 -10.68
CA ARG A 170 -16.31 -12.05 -9.58
C ARG A 170 -15.11 -13.00 -9.66
N ASP A 171 -14.59 -13.28 -10.86
CA ASP A 171 -13.41 -14.12 -11.09
C ASP A 171 -12.15 -13.29 -11.40
N ARG A 172 -12.10 -12.05 -10.88
CA ARG A 172 -11.01 -11.11 -11.12
C ARG A 172 -10.46 -10.54 -9.83
N LEU A 173 -9.14 -10.44 -9.78
CA LEU A 173 -8.43 -9.61 -8.81
C LEU A 173 -8.48 -8.16 -9.29
N ILE A 174 -9.06 -7.28 -8.48
CA ILE A 174 -9.15 -5.85 -8.78
C ILE A 174 -8.01 -5.14 -8.05
N ILE A 175 -7.19 -4.42 -8.81
CA ILE A 175 -6.04 -3.65 -8.33
C ILE A 175 -6.37 -2.17 -8.60
N PRO A 176 -6.73 -1.38 -7.58
CA PRO A 176 -6.98 0.05 -7.76
C PRO A 176 -5.69 0.79 -8.11
N PHE A 177 -5.83 1.87 -8.84
CA PHE A 177 -4.75 2.80 -9.17
C PHE A 177 -4.90 4.04 -8.29
N TYR A 178 -3.95 4.24 -7.39
CA TYR A 178 -3.94 5.39 -6.50
C TYR A 178 -3.05 6.51 -7.03
N TYR A 179 -3.53 7.73 -6.90
CA TYR A 179 -2.76 8.93 -7.06
C TYR A 179 -3.19 9.94 -6.00
N ARG A 180 -2.27 10.33 -5.13
CA ARG A 180 -2.54 11.24 -4.00
C ARG A 180 -3.75 10.80 -3.18
N GLU A 181 -3.76 9.53 -2.81
CA GLU A 181 -4.81 8.89 -2.00
C GLU A 181 -6.18 8.73 -2.68
N LYS A 182 -6.32 9.14 -3.93
CA LYS A 182 -7.55 8.98 -4.72
C LYS A 182 -7.42 7.80 -5.67
N ILE A 183 -8.50 7.07 -5.84
CA ILE A 183 -8.59 6.06 -6.89
C ILE A 183 -8.79 6.79 -8.21
N VAL A 184 -7.83 6.62 -9.13
CA VAL A 184 -7.83 7.26 -10.45
C VAL A 184 -7.99 6.27 -11.59
N GLY A 185 -8.19 5.00 -11.27
CA GLY A 185 -8.39 3.91 -12.21
C GLY A 185 -8.25 2.57 -11.53
N TYR A 186 -8.28 1.52 -12.32
CA TYR A 186 -8.05 0.15 -11.84
C TYR A 186 -7.66 -0.79 -12.98
N THR A 187 -7.13 -1.94 -12.62
CA THR A 187 -7.12 -3.12 -13.47
C THR A 187 -7.75 -4.30 -12.76
N ALA A 188 -8.54 -5.09 -13.50
CA ALA A 188 -9.19 -6.30 -13.01
C ALA A 188 -8.64 -7.52 -13.76
N ARG A 189 -7.69 -8.20 -13.13
CA ARG A 189 -7.01 -9.38 -13.66
C ARG A 189 -7.85 -10.63 -13.46
N LYS A 190 -8.16 -11.33 -14.54
CA LYS A 190 -8.84 -12.62 -14.47
C LYS A 190 -7.93 -13.69 -13.89
N THR A 191 -8.42 -14.42 -12.91
CA THR A 191 -7.65 -15.45 -12.17
C THR A 191 -7.74 -16.84 -12.83
N VAL A 192 -8.67 -17.00 -13.78
CA VAL A 192 -8.83 -18.22 -14.58
C VAL A 192 -8.42 -17.96 -16.03
N GLU A 193 -8.12 -19.00 -16.78
CA GLU A 193 -7.75 -18.88 -18.18
C GLU A 193 -8.86 -18.20 -18.99
N SER A 194 -8.50 -17.20 -19.80
CA SER A 194 -9.45 -16.42 -20.59
C SER A 194 -8.76 -15.67 -21.71
N LYS A 195 -9.49 -15.44 -22.80
CA LYS A 195 -9.05 -14.58 -23.89
C LYS A 195 -8.91 -13.13 -23.44
N VAL A 196 -9.80 -12.64 -22.55
CA VAL A 196 -9.75 -11.29 -21.99
C VAL A 196 -9.17 -11.36 -20.58
N LYS A 197 -7.85 -11.26 -20.48
CA LYS A 197 -7.12 -11.36 -19.20
C LYS A 197 -7.33 -10.17 -18.30
N TYR A 198 -7.42 -8.96 -18.85
CA TYR A 198 -7.53 -7.72 -18.11
C TYR A 198 -8.73 -6.91 -18.56
N LEU A 199 -9.40 -6.30 -17.58
CA LEU A 199 -10.32 -5.18 -17.79
C LEU A 199 -9.72 -4.00 -17.02
N SER A 200 -9.42 -2.91 -17.70
CA SER A 200 -8.72 -1.79 -17.07
C SER A 200 -9.39 -0.48 -17.41
N GLU A 201 -9.46 0.39 -16.43
CA GLU A 201 -9.74 1.82 -16.59
C GLU A 201 -8.49 2.59 -16.20
N GLN A 202 -7.80 3.15 -17.19
CA GLN A 202 -6.51 3.80 -17.04
C GLN A 202 -6.57 5.19 -17.67
N GLN A 203 -6.06 6.19 -16.95
CA GLN A 203 -5.91 7.52 -17.49
C GLN A 203 -4.55 7.71 -18.19
N PRO A 204 -4.51 8.50 -19.28
CA PRO A 204 -3.25 8.79 -19.97
C PRO A 204 -2.20 9.41 -19.03
N GLY A 205 -0.96 8.97 -19.15
CA GLY A 205 0.15 9.48 -18.33
C GLY A 205 0.24 8.89 -16.92
N TYR A 206 -0.72 8.06 -16.49
CA TYR A 206 -0.64 7.44 -15.17
C TYR A 206 0.47 6.38 -15.12
N VAL A 207 1.24 6.43 -14.04
CA VAL A 207 2.25 5.44 -13.66
C VAL A 207 1.82 4.80 -12.35
N PHE A 208 1.62 3.50 -12.35
CA PHE A 208 1.19 2.77 -11.17
C PHE A 208 2.25 2.81 -10.06
N ASN A 209 1.80 2.98 -8.83
CA ASN A 209 2.63 2.98 -7.61
C ASN A 209 3.68 4.11 -7.54
N ILE A 210 3.50 5.17 -8.31
CA ILE A 210 4.44 6.31 -8.33
C ILE A 210 4.44 7.06 -6.97
N ASP A 211 3.30 7.12 -6.28
CA ASP A 211 3.19 7.82 -5.00
C ASP A 211 3.92 7.08 -3.85
N GLU A 212 4.22 5.79 -4.01
CA GLU A 212 4.97 5.00 -3.04
C GLU A 212 6.48 5.12 -3.21
N GLN A 213 6.93 5.75 -4.29
CA GLN A 213 8.35 6.01 -4.53
C GLN A 213 8.80 7.22 -3.71
N ASN A 214 9.99 7.16 -3.17
CA ASN A 214 10.57 8.22 -2.36
C ASN A 214 12.01 8.55 -2.78
N ASP A 215 12.50 9.71 -2.35
CA ASP A 215 13.82 10.23 -2.75
C ASP A 215 14.99 9.47 -2.10
N ASP A 216 14.72 8.54 -1.15
CA ASP A 216 15.73 7.67 -0.53
C ASP A 216 16.19 6.55 -1.45
N ARG A 217 15.43 6.28 -2.50
CA ARG A 217 15.77 5.25 -3.46
C ARG A 217 16.81 5.75 -4.43
N LYS A 218 17.89 5.00 -4.56
CA LYS A 218 18.93 5.28 -5.57
C LYS A 218 18.42 5.06 -7.00
N TYR A 219 17.43 4.20 -7.17
CA TYR A 219 16.80 3.87 -8.44
C TYR A 219 15.35 3.41 -8.20
N VAL A 220 14.53 3.55 -9.23
CA VAL A 220 13.17 3.01 -9.31
C VAL A 220 13.15 1.97 -10.41
N ILE A 221 12.60 0.79 -10.12
CA ILE A 221 12.45 -0.27 -11.11
C ILE A 221 11.09 -0.09 -11.77
N ALA A 222 11.08 0.06 -13.09
CA ALA A 222 9.87 0.15 -13.89
C ALA A 222 9.60 -1.19 -14.58
N VAL A 223 8.37 -1.66 -14.50
CA VAL A 223 7.87 -2.90 -15.13
C VAL A 223 6.61 -2.62 -15.93
N GLU A 224 6.11 -3.62 -16.67
CA GLU A 224 4.90 -3.44 -17.49
C GLU A 224 3.62 -3.49 -16.65
N GLY A 225 3.52 -4.40 -15.70
CA GLY A 225 2.29 -4.74 -15.01
C GLY A 225 2.27 -4.42 -13.51
N PRO A 226 1.07 -4.10 -12.95
CA PRO A 226 0.93 -3.76 -11.53
C PRO A 226 1.36 -4.89 -10.58
N ILE A 227 1.11 -6.15 -10.95
CA ILE A 227 1.46 -7.31 -10.13
C ILE A 227 2.98 -7.39 -9.93
N ASP A 228 3.73 -7.21 -11.02
CA ASP A 228 5.19 -7.24 -10.96
C ASP A 228 5.73 -6.03 -10.18
N ALA A 229 5.12 -4.85 -10.36
CA ALA A 229 5.48 -3.65 -9.59
C ALA A 229 5.24 -3.83 -8.09
N ILE A 230 4.14 -4.46 -7.69
CA ILE A 230 3.84 -4.76 -6.28
C ILE A 230 4.90 -5.71 -5.71
N ALA A 231 5.25 -6.77 -6.47
CA ALA A 231 6.19 -7.79 -6.01
C ALA A 231 7.61 -7.25 -5.73
N ILE A 232 8.04 -6.25 -6.49
CA ILE A 232 9.39 -5.65 -6.37
C ILE A 232 9.40 -4.27 -5.71
N ASP A 233 8.23 -3.78 -5.27
CA ASP A 233 8.05 -2.43 -4.73
C ASP A 233 8.53 -1.34 -5.72
N GLY A 234 8.25 -1.57 -7.00
CA GLY A 234 8.57 -0.68 -8.12
C GLY A 234 7.35 0.05 -8.67
N VAL A 235 7.46 0.55 -9.90
CA VAL A 235 6.37 1.19 -10.64
C VAL A 235 5.96 0.39 -11.87
N ALA A 236 4.70 0.54 -12.35
CA ALA A 236 4.30 -0.04 -13.61
C ALA A 236 3.86 1.02 -14.61
N LEU A 237 4.34 0.87 -15.85
CA LEU A 237 4.02 1.75 -16.97
C LEU A 237 2.64 1.43 -17.59
N LEU A 238 2.07 0.28 -17.25
CA LEU A 238 0.80 -0.23 -17.78
C LEU A 238 0.82 -0.40 -19.31
N GLY A 239 1.98 -0.74 -19.84
CA GLY A 239 2.26 -0.96 -21.25
C GLY A 239 3.74 -1.30 -21.46
N SER A 240 4.10 -1.73 -22.67
CA SER A 240 5.45 -2.16 -23.00
C SER A 240 6.44 -1.00 -23.24
N GLU A 241 5.95 0.23 -23.31
CA GLU A 241 6.77 1.41 -23.59
C GLU A 241 6.41 2.57 -22.67
N VAL A 242 7.41 3.40 -22.37
CA VAL A 242 7.20 4.68 -21.67
C VAL A 242 6.53 5.66 -22.63
N LYS A 243 5.36 6.15 -22.28
CA LYS A 243 4.66 7.14 -23.07
C LYS A 243 5.15 8.55 -22.71
N GLU A 244 5.12 9.47 -23.68
CA GLU A 244 5.56 10.86 -23.47
C GLU A 244 4.90 11.51 -22.24
N LEU A 245 3.61 11.29 -22.02
CA LEU A 245 2.88 11.80 -20.85
C LEU A 245 3.31 11.18 -19.50
N GLN A 246 4.11 10.13 -19.51
CA GLN A 246 4.66 9.49 -18.30
C GLN A 246 6.05 10.04 -17.94
N THR A 247 6.64 10.85 -18.78
CA THR A 247 7.98 11.46 -18.59
C THR A 247 7.93 12.90 -18.09
N ALA A 248 6.73 13.45 -17.92
CA ALA A 248 6.50 14.84 -17.48
C ALA A 248 6.65 15.03 -15.96
#